data_7ee5ec6260d58d2aeaa01664ba91ab69
#
_entry.id   7ee5ec6260d58d2aeaa01664ba91ab69
#
_cell.length_a   1.000
_cell.length_b   1.000
_cell.length_c   1.000
_cell.angle_alpha   90.00
_cell.angle_beta   90.00
_cell.angle_gamma   90.00
#
_symmetry.space_group_name_H-M   'P 1'
#
loop_
_entity.id
_entity.type
_entity.pdbx_description
1 polymer ?
#
loop_
_entity_poly.entity_id
_entity_poly.type
_entity_poly.pdbx_seq_one_letter_code
_entity_poly.pdbx_strand_id
1 'polypeptide(L)'
;GMVGMSIALLATVLGVVTDHHLLLVLGLIVGGAIGIILARRVQMTHMPELVAILHSLVGLAAVLVGFANFMDPEVHFEGVEQTIHNIEVYLSILIGAVTFSGSVIAFGKLSGKISGAPLALPGRHWLNLGLLIITIVVGWQFVNESANAGIGITSAGLNPLMIMTAVALLFGIHMVMAIGGADMPVVVSMLNSYSGWAAAATGFMLSNNLLIVTGALVGSSGAILSYIMCRAMNRKFLAVIAGGFGTSESASIGDNAVQGEAVAIESIEVANLLSGAKEIMIIPGYGMAVAQAQHTVCEITKVLRSKGINV
;
A
#
# COMPACT_ATOMS: atom_id res chain seq x y z
N GLY A 1 16.11 8.38 13.80
CA GLY A 1 15.52 7.11 13.39
C GLY A 1 16.55 5.97 13.32
N MET A 2 17.64 6.10 12.55
CA MET A 2 18.63 5.02 12.35
C MET A 2 19.26 4.54 13.66
N VAL A 3 19.74 5.45 14.52
CA VAL A 3 20.31 5.10 15.83
C VAL A 3 19.29 4.39 16.72
N GLY A 4 18.05 4.90 16.79
CA GLY A 4 16.98 4.26 17.56
C GLY A 4 16.66 2.86 17.07
N MET A 5 16.60 2.65 15.76
CA MET A 5 16.38 1.32 15.16
C MET A 5 17.54 0.36 15.46
N SER A 6 18.80 0.83 15.38
CA SER A 6 19.97 0.01 15.73
C SER A 6 19.97 -0.40 17.19
N ILE A 7 19.62 0.51 18.10
CA ILE A 7 19.48 0.21 19.53
C ILE A 7 18.35 -0.82 19.76
N ALA A 8 17.20 -0.64 19.12
CA ALA A 8 16.08 -1.57 19.23
C ALA A 8 16.45 -2.96 18.73
N LEU A 9 17.11 -3.07 17.57
CA LEU A 9 17.60 -4.35 17.05
C LEU A 9 18.58 -5.03 18.00
N LEU A 10 19.57 -4.30 18.52
CA LEU A 10 20.52 -4.84 19.49
C LEU A 10 19.82 -5.28 20.76
N ALA A 11 18.92 -4.48 21.30
CA ALA A 11 18.15 -4.83 22.49
C ALA A 11 17.29 -6.09 22.26
N THR A 12 16.67 -6.24 21.08
CA THR A 12 15.89 -7.44 20.74
C THR A 12 16.78 -8.67 20.63
N VAL A 13 17.90 -8.60 19.93
CA VAL A 13 18.82 -9.74 19.76
C VAL A 13 19.43 -10.18 21.10
N LEU A 14 19.74 -9.23 22.00
CA LEU A 14 20.36 -9.51 23.29
C LEU A 14 19.35 -9.82 24.40
N GLY A 15 18.13 -9.30 24.30
CA GLY A 15 17.10 -9.37 25.35
C GLY A 15 16.06 -10.47 25.15
N VAL A 16 15.89 -10.98 23.92
CA VAL A 16 14.92 -12.05 23.64
C VAL A 16 15.53 -13.38 24.05
N VAL A 17 14.94 -14.00 25.05
CA VAL A 17 15.27 -15.36 25.46
C VAL A 17 14.57 -16.31 24.49
N THR A 18 15.27 -16.77 23.48
CA THR A 18 14.75 -17.75 22.49
C THR A 18 15.85 -18.74 22.14
N ASP A 19 15.48 -19.98 21.93
CA ASP A 19 16.40 -21.04 21.49
C ASP A 19 16.80 -20.88 20.00
N HIS A 20 16.15 -19.94 19.29
CA HIS A 20 16.31 -19.73 17.83
C HIS A 20 17.06 -18.45 17.46
N HIS A 21 18.00 -17.98 18.28
CA HIS A 21 18.81 -16.80 17.99
C HIS A 21 19.46 -16.82 16.60
N LEU A 22 19.90 -18.01 16.14
CA LEU A 22 20.51 -18.18 14.83
C LEU A 22 19.54 -17.79 13.69
N LEU A 23 18.29 -18.21 13.76
CA LEU A 23 17.27 -17.88 12.75
C LEU A 23 16.95 -16.39 12.72
N LEU A 24 16.88 -15.76 13.91
CA LEU A 24 16.65 -14.33 14.03
C LEU A 24 17.79 -13.53 13.41
N VAL A 25 19.05 -13.88 13.71
CA VAL A 25 20.24 -13.20 13.17
C VAL A 25 20.35 -13.42 11.65
N LEU A 26 20.08 -14.63 11.15
CA LEU A 26 20.07 -14.92 9.71
C LEU A 26 18.99 -14.10 8.99
N GLY A 27 17.78 -14.01 9.54
CA GLY A 27 16.72 -13.19 8.99
C GLY A 27 17.10 -11.71 8.90
N LEU A 28 17.72 -11.17 9.95
CA LEU A 28 18.22 -9.80 9.98
C LEU A 28 19.32 -9.55 8.93
N ILE A 29 20.26 -10.48 8.79
CA ILE A 29 21.36 -10.36 7.80
C ILE A 29 20.79 -10.39 6.39
N VAL A 30 19.92 -11.35 6.08
CA VAL A 30 19.33 -11.50 4.75
C VAL A 30 18.45 -10.28 4.41
N GLY A 31 17.53 -9.90 5.31
CA GLY A 31 16.67 -8.74 5.12
C GLY A 31 17.47 -7.43 5.01
N GLY A 32 18.48 -7.25 5.86
CA GLY A 32 19.36 -6.08 5.82
C GLY A 32 20.18 -6.00 4.55
N ALA A 33 20.74 -7.11 4.06
CA ALA A 33 21.49 -7.16 2.81
C ALA A 33 20.60 -6.79 1.61
N ILE A 34 19.40 -7.36 1.51
CA ILE A 34 18.42 -7.03 0.48
C ILE A 34 18.07 -5.54 0.56
N GLY A 35 17.75 -5.04 1.77
CA GLY A 35 17.38 -3.65 1.98
C GLY A 35 18.48 -2.67 1.57
N ILE A 36 19.75 -2.93 1.91
CA ILE A 36 20.89 -2.10 1.52
C ILE A 36 21.08 -2.09 -0.01
N ILE A 37 20.94 -3.25 -0.66
CA ILE A 37 21.08 -3.34 -2.11
C ILE A 37 19.98 -2.53 -2.80
N LEU A 38 18.71 -2.69 -2.34
CA LEU A 38 17.60 -1.91 -2.88
C LEU A 38 17.80 -0.41 -2.65
N ALA A 39 18.12 0.00 -1.43
CA ALA A 39 18.31 1.43 -1.10
C ALA A 39 19.41 2.11 -1.93
N ARG A 40 20.47 1.37 -2.31
CA ARG A 40 21.55 1.89 -3.15
C ARG A 40 21.19 1.97 -4.64
N ARG A 41 20.24 1.17 -5.10
CA ARG A 41 19.90 1.06 -6.54
C ARG A 41 18.66 1.86 -6.93
N VAL A 42 17.79 2.19 -5.96
CA VAL A 42 16.54 2.88 -6.25
C VAL A 42 16.80 4.34 -6.59
N GLN A 43 16.24 4.77 -7.72
CA GLN A 43 16.19 6.17 -8.13
C GLN A 43 15.00 6.86 -7.47
N MET A 44 15.06 8.19 -7.32
CA MET A 44 13.98 8.99 -6.70
C MET A 44 12.64 8.83 -7.43
N THR A 45 12.68 8.59 -8.75
CA THR A 45 11.49 8.37 -9.58
C THR A 45 10.78 7.04 -9.26
N HIS A 46 11.52 6.03 -8.77
CA HIS A 46 11.00 4.71 -8.41
C HIS A 46 10.62 4.57 -6.92
N MET A 47 10.72 5.67 -6.14
CA MET A 47 10.37 5.64 -4.71
C MET A 47 8.93 5.19 -4.43
N PRO A 48 7.90 5.62 -5.18
CA PRO A 48 6.53 5.14 -4.95
C PRO A 48 6.37 3.63 -5.11
N GLU A 49 7.06 3.03 -6.08
CA GLU A 49 7.09 1.58 -6.31
C GLU A 49 7.72 0.86 -5.13
N LEU A 50 8.89 1.36 -4.67
CA LEU A 50 9.58 0.80 -3.53
C LEU A 50 8.73 0.86 -2.26
N VAL A 51 8.09 1.99 -2.01
CA VAL A 51 7.21 2.16 -0.86
C VAL A 51 6.04 1.17 -0.92
N ALA A 52 5.43 0.97 -2.09
CA ALA A 52 4.35 0.01 -2.26
C ALA A 52 4.82 -1.43 -1.94
N ILE A 53 5.97 -1.88 -2.47
CA ILE A 53 6.46 -3.23 -2.18
C ILE A 53 6.85 -3.41 -0.71
N LEU A 54 7.37 -2.37 -0.04
CA LEU A 54 7.66 -2.42 1.39
C LEU A 54 6.39 -2.59 2.22
N HIS A 55 5.29 -1.92 1.86
CA HIS A 55 3.99 -2.12 2.52
C HIS A 55 3.45 -3.54 2.32
N SER A 56 3.73 -4.17 1.18
CA SER A 56 3.36 -5.57 0.99
C SER A 56 4.08 -6.49 1.97
N LEU A 57 5.38 -6.27 2.20
CA LEU A 57 6.14 -7.06 3.18
C LEU A 57 5.65 -6.86 4.62
N VAL A 58 5.25 -5.63 4.98
CA VAL A 58 4.62 -5.35 6.29
C VAL A 58 3.30 -6.10 6.43
N GLY A 59 2.45 -6.06 5.39
CA GLY A 59 1.19 -6.81 5.38
C GLY A 59 1.41 -8.32 5.50
N LEU A 60 2.38 -8.86 4.77
CA LEU A 60 2.76 -10.27 4.88
C LEU A 60 3.26 -10.63 6.28
N ALA A 61 4.09 -9.78 6.88
CA ALA A 61 4.58 -9.99 8.25
C ALA A 61 3.41 -10.06 9.25
N ALA A 62 2.42 -9.16 9.15
CA ALA A 62 1.24 -9.19 10.01
C ALA A 62 0.43 -10.49 9.85
N VAL A 63 0.29 -11.00 8.62
CA VAL A 63 -0.36 -12.29 8.36
C VAL A 63 0.42 -13.44 9.02
N LEU A 64 1.74 -13.51 8.79
CA LEU A 64 2.57 -14.59 9.32
C LEU A 64 2.63 -14.57 10.85
N VAL A 65 2.77 -13.40 11.45
CA VAL A 65 2.77 -13.25 12.92
C VAL A 65 1.41 -13.63 13.50
N GLY A 66 0.30 -13.25 12.82
CA GLY A 66 -1.04 -13.65 13.24
C GLY A 66 -1.24 -15.17 13.23
N PHE A 67 -0.81 -15.85 12.16
CA PHE A 67 -0.85 -17.33 12.11
C PHE A 67 0.08 -17.96 13.13
N ALA A 68 1.30 -17.44 13.29
CA ALA A 68 2.24 -17.95 14.29
C ALA A 68 1.67 -17.88 15.71
N ASN A 69 1.10 -16.73 16.06
CA ASN A 69 0.48 -16.52 17.37
C ASN A 69 -0.76 -17.41 17.58
N PHE A 70 -1.60 -17.58 16.55
CA PHE A 70 -2.76 -18.49 16.63
C PHE A 70 -2.36 -19.96 16.82
N MET A 71 -1.24 -20.37 16.23
CA MET A 71 -0.74 -21.76 16.32
C MET A 71 0.19 -22.00 17.51
N ASP A 72 0.50 -20.97 18.29
CA ASP A 72 1.40 -21.09 19.44
C ASP A 72 0.72 -21.80 20.61
N PRO A 73 1.21 -22.98 21.02
CA PRO A 73 0.64 -23.75 22.11
C PRO A 73 0.88 -23.12 23.49
N GLU A 74 1.74 -22.13 23.62
CA GLU A 74 2.03 -21.45 24.89
C GLU A 74 1.06 -20.29 25.14
N VAL A 75 0.36 -19.82 24.11
CA VAL A 75 -0.62 -18.72 24.22
C VAL A 75 -1.98 -19.29 24.60
N HIS A 76 -2.32 -19.18 25.88
CA HIS A 76 -3.59 -19.63 26.42
C HIS A 76 -4.33 -18.51 27.11
N PHE A 77 -5.56 -18.29 26.69
CA PHE A 77 -6.51 -17.39 27.32
C PHE A 77 -7.78 -18.15 27.64
N GLU A 78 -8.57 -17.70 28.63
CA GLU A 78 -9.81 -18.33 29.02
C GLU A 78 -10.99 -17.35 28.92
N GLY A 79 -12.14 -17.86 28.56
CA GLY A 79 -13.40 -17.10 28.57
C GLY A 79 -13.40 -15.90 27.64
N VAL A 80 -13.63 -14.71 28.20
CA VAL A 80 -13.75 -13.47 27.41
C VAL A 80 -12.42 -13.04 26.81
N GLU A 81 -11.30 -13.26 27.50
CA GLU A 81 -9.96 -12.91 26.99
C GLU A 81 -9.62 -13.70 25.75
N GLN A 82 -9.95 -14.97 25.69
CA GLN A 82 -9.77 -15.79 24.49
C GLN A 82 -10.59 -15.27 23.32
N THR A 83 -11.83 -14.85 23.56
CA THR A 83 -12.67 -14.26 22.51
C THR A 83 -12.09 -12.96 21.97
N ILE A 84 -11.58 -12.08 22.84
CA ILE A 84 -10.92 -10.83 22.45
C ILE A 84 -9.66 -11.14 21.63
N HIS A 85 -8.82 -12.04 22.13
CA HIS A 85 -7.58 -12.43 21.44
C HIS A 85 -7.84 -13.03 20.04
N ASN A 86 -8.84 -13.88 19.90
CA ASN A 86 -9.25 -14.42 18.61
C ASN A 86 -9.69 -13.32 17.63
N ILE A 87 -10.42 -12.32 18.11
CA ILE A 87 -10.80 -11.16 17.29
C ILE A 87 -9.55 -10.36 16.86
N GLU A 88 -8.59 -10.16 17.76
CA GLU A 88 -7.34 -9.45 17.46
C GLU A 88 -6.51 -10.18 16.41
N VAL A 89 -6.35 -11.51 16.55
CA VAL A 89 -5.70 -12.37 15.55
C VAL A 89 -6.40 -12.24 14.20
N TYR A 90 -7.73 -12.38 14.19
CA TYR A 90 -8.53 -12.28 12.98
C TYR A 90 -8.36 -10.94 12.26
N LEU A 91 -8.45 -9.83 13.01
CA LEU A 91 -8.29 -8.47 12.45
C LEU A 91 -6.86 -8.22 11.96
N SER A 92 -5.85 -8.69 12.68
CA SER A 92 -4.45 -8.55 12.27
C SER A 92 -4.20 -9.24 10.93
N ILE A 93 -4.64 -10.49 10.78
CA ILE A 93 -4.50 -11.26 9.54
C ILE A 93 -5.32 -10.65 8.41
N LEU A 94 -6.56 -10.23 8.68
CA LEU A 94 -7.44 -9.61 7.68
C LEU A 94 -6.82 -8.35 7.08
N ILE A 95 -6.44 -7.40 7.94
CA ILE A 95 -5.86 -6.13 7.50
C ILE A 95 -4.51 -6.38 6.83
N GLY A 96 -3.70 -7.29 7.37
CA GLY A 96 -2.42 -7.69 6.80
C GLY A 96 -2.56 -8.28 5.39
N ALA A 97 -3.51 -9.20 5.17
CA ALA A 97 -3.75 -9.85 3.88
C ALA A 97 -4.24 -8.85 2.80
N VAL A 98 -5.19 -7.97 3.17
CA VAL A 98 -5.65 -6.90 2.27
C VAL A 98 -4.49 -5.95 1.91
N THR A 99 -3.68 -5.57 2.90
CA THR A 99 -2.51 -4.70 2.70
C THR A 99 -1.49 -5.36 1.80
N PHE A 100 -1.18 -6.63 2.03
CA PHE A 100 -0.22 -7.40 1.23
C PHE A 100 -0.64 -7.44 -0.24
N SER A 101 -1.82 -7.97 -0.53
CA SER A 101 -2.28 -8.17 -1.90
C SER A 101 -2.53 -6.83 -2.62
N GLY A 102 -3.12 -5.86 -1.95
CA GLY A 102 -3.34 -4.52 -2.50
C GLY A 102 -2.03 -3.82 -2.85
N SER A 103 -1.00 -3.94 -1.99
CA SER A 103 0.31 -3.34 -2.21
C SER A 103 1.08 -3.98 -3.37
N VAL A 104 0.96 -5.30 -3.55
CA VAL A 104 1.54 -6.01 -4.72
C VAL A 104 0.92 -5.50 -6.02
N ILE A 105 -0.39 -5.31 -6.06
CA ILE A 105 -1.08 -4.75 -7.24
C ILE A 105 -0.68 -3.28 -7.46
N ALA A 106 -0.61 -2.48 -6.40
CA ALA A 106 -0.15 -1.09 -6.50
C ALA A 106 1.27 -1.00 -7.06
N PHE A 107 2.19 -1.84 -6.58
CA PHE A 107 3.53 -1.97 -7.13
C PHE A 107 3.50 -2.35 -8.62
N GLY A 108 2.68 -3.32 -9.01
CA GLY A 108 2.55 -3.74 -10.40
C GLY A 108 2.06 -2.62 -11.32
N LYS A 109 1.11 -1.79 -10.87
CA LYS A 109 0.61 -0.63 -11.62
C LYS A 109 1.62 0.51 -11.68
N LEU A 110 2.30 0.82 -10.58
CA LEU A 110 3.31 1.88 -10.53
C LEU A 110 4.54 1.55 -11.39
N SER A 111 4.98 0.29 -11.37
CA SER A 111 6.10 -0.18 -12.19
C SER A 111 5.75 -0.43 -13.66
N GLY A 112 4.52 -0.14 -14.09
CA GLY A 112 4.07 -0.35 -15.46
C GLY A 112 3.92 -1.82 -15.88
N LYS A 113 4.09 -2.77 -14.96
CA LYS A 113 3.90 -4.21 -15.23
C LYS A 113 2.44 -4.58 -15.39
N ILE A 114 1.55 -3.84 -14.74
CA ILE A 114 0.09 -3.94 -14.84
C ILE A 114 -0.42 -2.63 -15.42
N SER A 115 -1.40 -2.70 -16.33
CA SER A 115 -2.03 -1.51 -16.89
C SER A 115 -2.55 -0.57 -15.79
N GLY A 116 -2.26 0.72 -15.90
CA GLY A 116 -2.79 1.76 -15.01
C GLY A 116 -4.29 2.01 -15.18
N ALA A 117 -4.93 1.43 -16.21
CA ALA A 117 -6.37 1.56 -16.41
C ALA A 117 -7.15 0.93 -15.24
N PRO A 118 -8.23 1.57 -14.77
CA PRO A 118 -9.09 0.98 -13.75
C PRO A 118 -9.85 -0.23 -14.32
N LEU A 119 -9.80 -1.35 -13.61
CA LEU A 119 -10.59 -2.53 -13.96
C LEU A 119 -12.04 -2.32 -13.49
N ALA A 120 -12.91 -1.92 -14.40
CA ALA A 120 -14.32 -1.70 -14.11
C ALA A 120 -15.12 -2.98 -14.33
N LEU A 121 -15.20 -3.86 -13.32
CA LEU A 121 -16.06 -5.04 -13.37
C LEU A 121 -17.54 -4.62 -13.18
N PRO A 122 -18.47 -5.13 -14.01
CA PRO A 122 -19.89 -4.92 -13.77
C PRO A 122 -20.28 -5.53 -12.42
N GLY A 123 -21.03 -4.77 -11.59
CA GLY A 123 -21.44 -5.25 -10.27
C GLY A 123 -20.35 -5.22 -9.17
N ARG A 124 -19.21 -4.56 -9.38
CA ARG A 124 -18.09 -4.47 -8.43
C ARG A 124 -18.48 -4.10 -7.00
N HIS A 125 -19.48 -3.25 -6.83
CA HIS A 125 -19.95 -2.85 -5.50
C HIS A 125 -20.66 -3.99 -4.77
N TRP A 126 -21.43 -4.79 -5.51
CA TRP A 126 -22.06 -6.00 -4.98
C TRP A 126 -21.03 -7.06 -4.64
N LEU A 127 -19.98 -7.18 -5.46
CA LEU A 127 -18.85 -8.09 -5.20
C LEU A 127 -18.11 -7.66 -3.92
N ASN A 128 -17.79 -6.39 -3.77
CA ASN A 128 -17.15 -5.88 -2.55
C ASN A 128 -18.03 -6.08 -1.30
N LEU A 129 -19.32 -5.83 -1.43
CA LEU A 129 -20.28 -6.07 -0.34
C LEU A 129 -20.36 -7.56 0.00
N GLY A 130 -20.39 -8.43 -1.01
CA GLY A 130 -20.39 -9.89 -0.83
C GLY A 130 -19.13 -10.38 -0.12
N LEU A 131 -17.95 -9.91 -0.55
CA LEU A 131 -16.68 -10.24 0.12
C LEU A 131 -16.66 -9.75 1.57
N LEU A 132 -17.17 -8.55 1.84
CA LEU A 132 -17.27 -8.02 3.20
C LEU A 132 -18.20 -8.87 4.07
N ILE A 133 -19.38 -9.25 3.55
CA ILE A 133 -20.32 -10.13 4.27
C ILE A 133 -19.68 -11.49 4.55
N ILE A 134 -19.03 -12.10 3.57
CA ILE A 134 -18.31 -13.37 3.75
C ILE A 134 -17.25 -13.23 4.86
N THR A 135 -16.49 -12.15 4.86
CA THR A 135 -15.49 -11.88 5.89
C THR A 135 -16.13 -11.81 7.29
N ILE A 136 -17.27 -11.13 7.43
CA ILE A 136 -17.98 -11.05 8.73
C ILE A 136 -18.50 -12.42 9.16
N VAL A 137 -19.12 -13.18 8.24
CA VAL A 137 -19.66 -14.51 8.53
C VAL A 137 -18.56 -15.51 8.92
N VAL A 138 -17.47 -15.52 8.18
CA VAL A 138 -16.32 -16.38 8.48
C VAL A 138 -15.64 -15.97 9.80
N GLY A 139 -15.60 -14.67 10.11
CA GLY A 139 -15.14 -14.17 11.41
C GLY A 139 -16.00 -14.66 12.58
N TRP A 140 -17.30 -14.63 12.40
CA TRP A 140 -18.23 -15.20 13.38
C TRP A 140 -18.00 -16.71 13.58
N GLN A 141 -17.84 -17.47 12.48
CA GLN A 141 -17.51 -18.90 12.56
C GLN A 141 -16.18 -19.13 13.27
N PHE A 142 -15.14 -18.39 12.91
CA PHE A 142 -13.81 -18.49 13.53
C PHE A 142 -13.87 -18.29 15.05
N VAL A 143 -14.53 -17.24 15.51
CA VAL A 143 -14.65 -16.95 16.96
C VAL A 143 -15.42 -18.05 17.68
N ASN A 144 -16.53 -18.54 17.11
CA ASN A 144 -17.33 -19.60 17.72
C ASN A 144 -16.61 -20.96 17.73
N GLU A 145 -15.96 -21.36 16.66
CA GLU A 145 -15.21 -22.61 16.56
C GLU A 145 -14.01 -22.61 17.50
N SER A 146 -13.27 -21.50 17.53
CA SER A 146 -12.10 -21.34 18.41
C SER A 146 -12.48 -21.27 19.88
N ALA A 147 -13.64 -20.70 20.23
CA ALA A 147 -14.12 -20.66 21.60
C ALA A 147 -14.59 -22.04 22.12
N ASN A 148 -15.11 -22.89 21.23
CA ASN A 148 -15.61 -24.23 21.56
C ASN A 148 -14.52 -25.33 21.47
N ALA A 149 -13.44 -25.06 20.81
CA ALA A 149 -12.29 -25.95 20.70
C ALA A 149 -11.46 -25.82 21.97
N GLY A 150 -11.63 -26.75 22.93
CA GLY A 150 -10.79 -26.79 24.14
C GLY A 150 -9.28 -26.78 23.83
N ILE A 151 -8.48 -26.64 24.89
CA ILE A 151 -7.02 -26.51 24.89
C ILE A 151 -6.35 -27.48 23.90
N GLY A 152 -5.82 -26.99 22.82
CA GLY A 152 -5.08 -27.73 21.81
C GLY A 152 -5.14 -27.07 20.44
N ILE A 153 -4.08 -27.23 19.64
CA ILE A 153 -4.05 -26.82 18.23
C ILE A 153 -5.16 -27.56 17.48
N THR A 154 -6.31 -26.94 17.38
CA THR A 154 -7.44 -27.56 16.71
C THR A 154 -7.49 -27.08 15.27
N SER A 155 -7.57 -28.00 14.35
CA SER A 155 -7.85 -27.76 12.93
C SER A 155 -9.16 -26.97 12.71
N ALA A 156 -10.01 -26.89 13.72
CA ALA A 156 -11.33 -26.26 13.65
C ALA A 156 -11.25 -24.75 13.36
N GLY A 157 -10.47 -23.98 14.11
CA GLY A 157 -10.30 -22.53 13.86
C GLY A 157 -9.40 -22.20 12.66
N LEU A 158 -8.52 -23.11 12.26
CA LEU A 158 -7.58 -22.89 11.16
C LEU A 158 -8.30 -22.78 9.80
N ASN A 159 -9.31 -23.62 9.55
CA ASN A 159 -10.05 -23.61 8.29
C ASN A 159 -10.75 -22.26 8.01
N PRO A 160 -11.58 -21.69 8.90
CA PRO A 160 -12.16 -20.37 8.68
C PRO A 160 -11.10 -19.27 8.57
N LEU A 161 -9.99 -19.36 9.30
CA LEU A 161 -8.88 -18.40 9.20
C LEU A 161 -8.21 -18.42 7.82
N MET A 162 -7.97 -19.60 7.25
CA MET A 162 -7.44 -19.79 5.89
C MET A 162 -8.42 -19.27 4.82
N ILE A 163 -9.71 -19.57 4.96
CA ILE A 163 -10.75 -19.07 4.05
C ILE A 163 -10.81 -17.55 4.09
N MET A 164 -10.82 -16.96 5.29
CA MET A 164 -10.79 -15.51 5.46
C MET A 164 -9.56 -14.90 4.80
N THR A 165 -8.38 -15.48 5.00
CA THR A 165 -7.14 -14.99 4.39
C THR A 165 -7.23 -14.98 2.87
N ALA A 166 -7.75 -16.06 2.26
CA ALA A 166 -7.96 -16.13 0.82
C ALA A 166 -8.95 -15.05 0.32
N VAL A 167 -10.06 -14.86 1.03
CA VAL A 167 -11.06 -13.82 0.72
C VAL A 167 -10.45 -12.42 0.86
N ALA A 168 -9.66 -12.18 1.91
CA ALA A 168 -8.99 -10.90 2.15
C ALA A 168 -7.96 -10.58 1.05
N LEU A 169 -7.20 -11.58 0.60
CA LEU A 169 -6.27 -11.43 -0.53
C LEU A 169 -7.02 -11.04 -1.82
N LEU A 170 -8.11 -11.72 -2.13
CA LEU A 170 -8.95 -11.40 -3.29
C LEU A 170 -9.56 -10.00 -3.17
N PHE A 171 -10.01 -9.61 -1.99
CA PHE A 171 -10.55 -8.29 -1.73
C PHE A 171 -9.51 -7.19 -1.96
N GLY A 172 -8.29 -7.36 -1.45
CA GLY A 172 -7.19 -6.41 -1.66
C GLY A 172 -6.81 -6.26 -3.14
N ILE A 173 -6.72 -7.37 -3.88
CA ILE A 173 -6.49 -7.36 -5.33
C ILE A 173 -7.60 -6.57 -6.03
N HIS A 174 -8.85 -6.93 -5.79
CA HIS A 174 -9.99 -6.32 -6.47
C HIS A 174 -10.09 -4.82 -6.19
N MET A 175 -9.89 -4.41 -4.92
CA MET A 175 -10.00 -3.02 -4.52
C MET A 175 -8.98 -2.14 -5.24
N VAL A 176 -7.71 -2.55 -5.30
CA VAL A 176 -6.64 -1.75 -5.94
C VAL A 176 -6.69 -1.85 -7.47
N MET A 177 -7.13 -2.99 -8.03
CA MET A 177 -7.33 -3.11 -9.48
C MET A 177 -8.39 -2.14 -10.01
N ALA A 178 -9.42 -1.84 -9.23
CA ALA A 178 -10.49 -0.91 -9.59
C ALA A 178 -10.05 0.58 -9.61
N ILE A 179 -8.89 0.91 -9.04
CA ILE A 179 -8.40 2.29 -8.93
C ILE A 179 -7.45 2.60 -10.10
N GLY A 180 -7.61 3.76 -10.73
CA GLY A 180 -6.79 4.19 -11.86
C GLY A 180 -5.38 4.63 -11.46
N GLY A 181 -4.44 4.59 -12.41
CA GLY A 181 -3.04 4.99 -12.22
C GLY A 181 -2.87 6.44 -11.74
N ALA A 182 -3.75 7.35 -12.17
CA ALA A 182 -3.73 8.75 -11.75
C ALA A 182 -4.01 8.93 -10.24
N ASP A 183 -4.76 8.00 -9.63
CA ASP A 183 -5.12 8.03 -8.21
C ASP A 183 -4.14 7.20 -7.34
N MET A 184 -3.08 6.60 -7.94
CA MET A 184 -2.11 5.76 -7.22
C MET A 184 -1.39 6.46 -6.05
N PRO A 185 -1.05 7.76 -6.09
CA PRO A 185 -0.47 8.43 -4.91
C PRO A 185 -1.38 8.36 -3.68
N VAL A 186 -2.70 8.49 -3.86
CA VAL A 186 -3.68 8.32 -2.77
C VAL A 186 -3.71 6.88 -2.29
N VAL A 187 -3.64 5.90 -3.21
CA VAL A 187 -3.61 4.47 -2.87
C VAL A 187 -2.39 4.12 -2.03
N VAL A 188 -1.19 4.60 -2.40
CA VAL A 188 0.03 4.36 -1.62
C VAL A 188 -0.10 4.92 -0.19
N SER A 189 -0.67 6.13 -0.05
CA SER A 189 -0.93 6.72 1.27
C SER A 189 -1.96 5.91 2.07
N MET A 190 -2.98 5.37 1.42
CA MET A 190 -3.96 4.48 2.06
C MET A 190 -3.37 3.14 2.48
N LEU A 191 -2.52 2.54 1.64
CA LEU A 191 -1.81 1.31 1.99
C LEU A 191 -0.87 1.53 3.19
N ASN A 192 -0.25 2.71 3.30
CA ASN A 192 0.47 3.11 4.50
C ASN A 192 -0.45 3.17 5.73
N SER A 193 -1.66 3.72 5.58
CA SER A 193 -2.67 3.70 6.66
C SER A 193 -3.05 2.27 7.06
N TYR A 194 -3.30 1.39 6.10
CA TYR A 194 -3.64 -0.01 6.38
C TYR A 194 -2.49 -0.75 7.06
N SER A 195 -1.25 -0.55 6.65
CA SER A 195 -0.09 -1.14 7.34
C SER A 195 0.05 -0.61 8.77
N GLY A 196 -0.28 0.66 9.02
CA GLY A 196 -0.38 1.21 10.37
C GLY A 196 -1.46 0.53 11.22
N TRP A 197 -2.65 0.36 10.68
CA TRP A 197 -3.73 -0.37 11.37
C TRP A 197 -3.41 -1.85 11.58
N ALA A 198 -2.74 -2.51 10.62
CA ALA A 198 -2.24 -3.87 10.80
C ALA A 198 -1.24 -3.95 11.95
N ALA A 199 -0.31 -3.01 12.04
CA ALA A 199 0.64 -2.93 13.16
C ALA A 199 -0.05 -2.70 14.49
N ALA A 200 -1.09 -1.83 14.55
CA ALA A 200 -1.86 -1.62 15.77
C ALA A 200 -2.61 -2.90 16.20
N ALA A 201 -3.27 -3.60 15.26
CA ALA A 201 -3.95 -4.87 15.52
C ALA A 201 -2.97 -5.96 16.01
N THR A 202 -1.81 -6.07 15.36
CA THR A 202 -0.72 -6.94 15.84
C THR A 202 -0.23 -6.53 17.23
N GLY A 203 -0.18 -5.23 17.52
CA GLY A 203 0.18 -4.71 18.84
C GLY A 203 -0.81 -5.14 19.94
N PHE A 204 -2.12 -5.12 19.67
CA PHE A 204 -3.14 -5.66 20.58
C PHE A 204 -2.93 -7.15 20.81
N MET A 205 -2.84 -7.94 19.75
CA MET A 205 -2.61 -9.37 19.78
C MET A 205 -1.37 -9.78 20.60
N LEU A 206 -0.28 -9.00 20.49
CA LEU A 206 0.99 -9.22 21.21
C LEU A 206 1.07 -8.48 22.55
N SER A 207 0.01 -7.80 22.99
CA SER A 207 -0.01 -6.97 24.19
C SER A 207 1.12 -5.93 24.25
N ASN A 208 1.52 -5.39 23.07
CA ASN A 208 2.61 -4.45 22.90
C ASN A 208 2.10 -3.02 22.74
N ASN A 209 2.07 -2.27 23.85
CA ASN A 209 1.56 -0.89 23.89
C ASN A 209 2.29 0.06 22.93
N LEU A 210 3.60 -0.12 22.73
CA LEU A 210 4.36 0.73 21.81
C LEU A 210 3.93 0.50 20.37
N LEU A 211 3.71 -0.75 19.98
CA LEU A 211 3.26 -1.11 18.67
C LEU A 211 1.82 -0.65 18.40
N ILE A 212 0.95 -0.70 19.41
CA ILE A 212 -0.42 -0.15 19.35
C ILE A 212 -0.36 1.35 19.04
N VAL A 213 0.37 2.11 19.85
CA VAL A 213 0.44 3.58 19.72
C VAL A 213 1.07 3.99 18.39
N THR A 214 2.20 3.39 18.03
CA THR A 214 2.88 3.72 16.76
C THR A 214 2.05 3.32 15.55
N GLY A 215 1.41 2.14 15.59
CA GLY A 215 0.51 1.69 14.55
C GLY A 215 -0.70 2.60 14.37
N ALA A 216 -1.33 3.01 15.46
CA ALA A 216 -2.46 3.94 15.44
C ALA A 216 -2.07 5.32 14.88
N LEU A 217 -0.90 5.86 15.24
CA LEU A 217 -0.39 7.12 14.71
C LEU A 217 -0.11 7.03 13.21
N VAL A 218 0.56 5.98 12.75
CA VAL A 218 0.83 5.77 11.33
C VAL A 218 -0.46 5.56 10.55
N GLY A 219 -1.38 4.75 11.07
CA GLY A 219 -2.69 4.51 10.46
C GLY A 219 -3.51 5.79 10.29
N SER A 220 -3.60 6.57 11.35
CA SER A 220 -4.34 7.84 11.35
C SER A 220 -3.69 8.88 10.44
N SER A 221 -2.37 9.04 10.49
CA SER A 221 -1.65 10.00 9.64
C SER A 221 -1.78 9.66 8.14
N GLY A 222 -1.70 8.37 7.78
CA GLY A 222 -1.92 7.90 6.42
C GLY A 222 -3.34 8.17 5.91
N ALA A 223 -4.35 7.96 6.76
CA ALA A 223 -5.75 8.28 6.43
C ALA A 223 -5.97 9.77 6.20
N ILE A 224 -5.45 10.62 7.10
CA ILE A 224 -5.53 12.08 6.98
C ILE A 224 -4.82 12.55 5.71
N LEU A 225 -3.62 12.04 5.43
CA LEU A 225 -2.87 12.38 4.22
C LEU A 225 -3.63 11.99 2.96
N SER A 226 -4.22 10.79 2.92
CA SER A 226 -5.05 10.35 1.80
C SER A 226 -6.25 11.27 1.56
N TYR A 227 -6.90 11.70 2.63
CA TYR A 227 -8.02 12.64 2.57
C TYR A 227 -7.59 14.01 2.00
N ILE A 228 -6.47 14.56 2.50
CA ILE A 228 -5.91 15.84 2.02
C ILE A 228 -5.52 15.75 0.55
N MET A 229 -4.88 14.64 0.15
CA MET A 229 -4.49 14.40 -1.25
C MET A 229 -5.70 14.30 -2.17
N CYS A 230 -6.78 13.62 -1.77
CA CYS A 230 -8.03 13.59 -2.53
C CYS A 230 -8.60 15.00 -2.72
N ARG A 231 -8.61 15.82 -1.67
CA ARG A 231 -9.06 17.21 -1.78
C ARG A 231 -8.18 18.04 -2.73
N ALA A 232 -6.85 17.87 -2.64
CA ALA A 232 -5.90 18.56 -3.52
C ALA A 232 -6.09 18.17 -5.00
N MET A 233 -6.50 16.92 -5.25
CA MET A 233 -6.81 16.40 -6.60
C MET A 233 -8.25 16.71 -7.04
N ASN A 234 -9.02 17.46 -6.25
CA ASN A 234 -10.44 17.73 -6.48
C ASN A 234 -11.30 16.45 -6.62
N ARG A 235 -10.95 15.41 -5.84
CA ARG A 235 -11.65 14.12 -5.80
C ARG A 235 -12.30 13.88 -4.44
N LYS A 236 -13.46 13.22 -4.43
CA LYS A 236 -14.08 12.76 -3.18
C LYS A 236 -13.35 11.52 -2.67
N PHE A 237 -12.92 11.52 -1.41
CA PHE A 237 -12.18 10.42 -0.79
C PHE A 237 -12.89 9.06 -0.93
N LEU A 238 -14.18 9.00 -0.61
CA LEU A 238 -14.98 7.79 -0.76
C LEU A 238 -15.10 7.31 -2.22
N ALA A 239 -15.08 8.24 -3.18
CA ALA A 239 -15.13 7.89 -4.59
C ALA A 239 -13.83 7.21 -5.06
N VAL A 240 -12.69 7.64 -4.55
CA VAL A 240 -11.39 7.03 -4.87
C VAL A 240 -11.30 5.63 -4.25
N ILE A 241 -11.65 5.49 -2.96
CA ILE A 241 -11.58 4.20 -2.25
C ILE A 241 -12.55 3.17 -2.84
N ALA A 242 -13.78 3.57 -3.13
CA ALA A 242 -14.78 2.68 -3.70
C ALA A 242 -14.50 2.32 -5.18
N GLY A 243 -13.39 2.81 -5.75
CA GLY A 243 -12.95 2.49 -7.09
C GLY A 243 -13.92 3.02 -8.18
N GLY A 244 -14.04 4.36 -8.28
CA GLY A 244 -14.67 4.99 -9.45
C GLY A 244 -16.10 5.49 -9.33
N PHE A 245 -16.54 5.94 -8.17
CA PHE A 245 -17.62 6.91 -8.09
C PHE A 245 -17.11 8.28 -8.59
N GLY A 246 -16.92 8.47 -9.85
CA GLY A 246 -16.45 9.74 -10.39
C GLY A 246 -15.71 9.67 -11.71
N THR A 247 -15.45 8.49 -12.24
CA THR A 247 -14.87 8.34 -13.58
C THR A 247 -15.90 8.52 -14.70
N SER A 248 -17.20 8.57 -14.36
CA SER A 248 -18.26 8.81 -15.32
C SER A 248 -18.35 10.27 -15.80
N GLU A 249 -17.82 11.22 -15.06
CA GLU A 249 -17.86 12.63 -15.47
C GLU A 249 -16.60 13.10 -16.24
N SER A 250 -15.49 12.34 -16.18
CA SER A 250 -14.30 12.63 -16.99
C SER A 250 -14.30 11.90 -18.34
N ALA A 251 -15.24 11.00 -18.58
CA ALA A 251 -15.38 10.29 -19.84
C ALA A 251 -16.35 10.96 -20.83
N SER A 252 -16.94 12.08 -20.48
CA SER A 252 -17.77 12.89 -21.36
C SER A 252 -17.08 14.15 -21.91
N ILE A 253 -15.75 14.14 -21.99
CA ILE A 253 -15.08 14.92 -23.04
C ILE A 253 -15.34 14.15 -24.31
N GLY A 254 -16.25 14.71 -25.10
CA GLY A 254 -16.95 14.09 -26.19
C GLY A 254 -16.15 13.14 -27.06
N ASP A 255 -16.87 12.27 -27.72
CA ASP A 255 -16.48 11.37 -28.81
C ASP A 255 -15.79 12.06 -30.02
N ASN A 256 -15.30 13.26 -29.83
CA ASN A 256 -14.49 14.09 -30.72
C ASN A 256 -13.06 14.33 -30.20
N ALA A 257 -12.55 13.51 -29.28
CA ALA A 257 -11.11 13.48 -29.04
C ALA A 257 -10.47 13.05 -30.36
N VAL A 258 -9.86 14.00 -31.04
CA VAL A 258 -9.01 13.75 -32.21
C VAL A 258 -8.07 12.61 -31.81
N GLN A 259 -8.29 11.43 -32.39
CA GLN A 259 -7.38 10.31 -32.28
C GLN A 259 -6.11 10.70 -33.05
N GLY A 260 -5.27 11.52 -32.41
CA GLY A 260 -3.95 11.80 -32.90
C GLY A 260 -3.01 10.65 -32.51
N GLU A 261 -2.32 10.10 -33.47
CA GLU A 261 -1.23 9.18 -33.22
C GLU A 261 -0.11 9.92 -32.46
N ALA A 262 0.32 9.39 -31.32
CA ALA A 262 1.47 9.93 -30.60
C ALA A 262 2.75 9.56 -31.36
N VAL A 263 3.31 10.54 -32.07
CA VAL A 263 4.56 10.37 -32.80
C VAL A 263 5.72 10.71 -31.88
N ALA A 264 6.66 9.78 -31.73
CA ALA A 264 7.89 10.03 -30.99
C ALA A 264 8.74 11.08 -31.73
N ILE A 265 9.25 12.05 -30.98
CA ILE A 265 10.06 13.15 -31.50
C ILE A 265 11.41 13.18 -30.78
N GLU A 266 12.49 13.41 -31.50
CA GLU A 266 13.82 13.54 -30.94
C GLU A 266 14.11 14.94 -30.41
N SER A 267 15.08 15.06 -29.46
CA SER A 267 15.44 16.32 -28.79
C SER A 267 15.83 17.44 -29.77
N ILE A 268 16.46 17.09 -30.87
CA ILE A 268 16.88 18.05 -31.93
C ILE A 268 15.67 18.62 -32.65
N GLU A 269 14.68 17.79 -32.95
CA GLU A 269 13.44 18.21 -33.60
C GLU A 269 12.62 19.10 -32.68
N VAL A 270 12.54 18.75 -31.38
CA VAL A 270 11.92 19.61 -30.36
C VAL A 270 12.60 20.97 -30.30
N ALA A 271 13.93 21.03 -30.30
CA ALA A 271 14.68 22.28 -30.27
C ALA A 271 14.40 23.15 -31.52
N ASN A 272 14.25 22.54 -32.69
CA ASN A 272 13.90 23.23 -33.94
C ASN A 272 12.46 23.78 -33.88
N LEU A 273 11.50 22.97 -33.38
CA LEU A 273 10.12 23.41 -33.22
C LEU A 273 10.00 24.59 -32.25
N LEU A 274 10.68 24.51 -31.10
CA LEU A 274 10.70 25.57 -30.11
C LEU A 274 11.36 26.87 -30.64
N SER A 275 12.43 26.73 -31.44
CA SER A 275 13.12 27.88 -32.03
C SER A 275 12.31 28.57 -33.13
N GLY A 276 11.41 27.85 -33.80
CA GLY A 276 10.49 28.39 -34.81
C GLY A 276 9.16 28.93 -34.28
N ALA A 277 8.86 28.67 -33.00
CA ALA A 277 7.60 29.11 -32.39
C ALA A 277 7.62 30.59 -32.04
N LYS A 278 6.47 31.26 -32.13
CA LYS A 278 6.28 32.66 -31.70
C LYS A 278 5.90 32.76 -30.24
N GLU A 279 5.12 31.81 -29.76
CA GLU A 279 4.64 31.73 -28.39
C GLU A 279 4.75 30.30 -27.90
N ILE A 280 5.18 30.12 -26.65
CA ILE A 280 5.38 28.81 -26.01
C ILE A 280 4.76 28.88 -24.63
N MET A 281 3.97 27.84 -24.28
CA MET A 281 3.46 27.65 -22.94
C MET A 281 4.09 26.40 -22.32
N ILE A 282 4.79 26.55 -21.20
CA ILE A 282 5.36 25.45 -20.43
C ILE A 282 4.43 25.16 -19.26
N ILE A 283 3.91 23.94 -19.18
CA ILE A 283 3.02 23.48 -18.11
C ILE A 283 3.81 22.52 -17.20
N PRO A 284 4.42 23.03 -16.11
CA PRO A 284 5.20 22.17 -15.22
C PRO A 284 4.31 21.24 -14.40
N GLY A 285 4.75 20.01 -14.25
CA GLY A 285 4.12 19.02 -13.37
C GLY A 285 5.04 18.62 -12.21
N TYR A 286 4.50 17.87 -11.26
CA TYR A 286 5.25 17.36 -10.11
C TYR A 286 6.50 16.55 -10.49
N GLY A 287 6.41 15.78 -11.59
CA GLY A 287 7.55 15.01 -12.12
C GLY A 287 8.79 15.85 -12.43
N MET A 288 8.62 17.11 -12.84
CA MET A 288 9.73 18.04 -13.06
C MET A 288 10.50 18.34 -11.77
N ALA A 289 9.80 18.49 -10.64
CA ALA A 289 10.43 18.71 -9.33
C ALA A 289 11.15 17.45 -8.83
N VAL A 290 10.54 16.28 -9.01
CA VAL A 290 11.12 14.99 -8.64
C VAL A 290 12.39 14.68 -9.43
N ALA A 291 12.38 14.97 -10.73
CA ALA A 291 13.54 14.81 -11.61
C ALA A 291 14.59 15.94 -11.45
N GLN A 292 14.35 16.94 -10.60
CA GLN A 292 15.17 18.14 -10.42
C GLN A 292 15.44 18.88 -11.74
N ALA A 293 14.50 18.78 -12.68
CA ALA A 293 14.64 19.34 -14.03
C ALA A 293 14.26 20.84 -14.11
N GLN A 294 13.84 21.47 -13.02
CA GLN A 294 13.44 22.88 -12.98
C GLN A 294 14.53 23.85 -13.43
N HIS A 295 15.79 23.52 -13.14
CA HIS A 295 16.93 24.36 -13.55
C HIS A 295 17.13 24.31 -15.06
N THR A 296 17.06 23.12 -15.66
CA THR A 296 17.18 22.94 -17.12
C THR A 296 16.02 23.62 -17.86
N VAL A 297 14.80 23.50 -17.37
CA VAL A 297 13.63 24.19 -17.94
C VAL A 297 13.76 25.70 -17.82
N CYS A 298 14.31 26.20 -16.71
CA CYS A 298 14.59 27.65 -16.53
C CYS A 298 15.62 28.13 -17.55
N GLU A 299 16.69 27.38 -17.81
CA GLU A 299 17.70 27.71 -18.81
C GLU A 299 17.11 27.72 -20.23
N ILE A 300 16.34 26.71 -20.60
CA ILE A 300 15.62 26.67 -21.88
C ILE A 300 14.74 27.93 -22.03
N THR A 301 13.98 28.29 -20.98
CA THR A 301 13.13 29.50 -21.00
C THR A 301 13.93 30.76 -21.22
N LYS A 302 15.10 30.91 -20.57
CA LYS A 302 15.99 32.06 -20.75
C LYS A 302 16.51 32.17 -22.19
N VAL A 303 16.95 31.05 -22.76
CA VAL A 303 17.44 30.97 -24.14
C VAL A 303 16.33 31.28 -25.14
N LEU A 304 15.12 30.79 -24.95
CA LEU A 304 13.98 31.10 -25.83
C LEU A 304 13.60 32.59 -25.76
N ARG A 305 13.54 33.17 -24.56
CA ARG A 305 13.27 34.60 -24.37
C ARG A 305 14.37 35.50 -24.99
N SER A 306 15.64 35.07 -24.90
CA SER A 306 16.73 35.84 -25.54
C SER A 306 16.64 35.82 -27.07
N LYS A 307 15.95 34.85 -27.65
CA LYS A 307 15.63 34.75 -29.09
C LYS A 307 14.37 35.55 -29.47
N GLY A 308 13.75 36.22 -28.53
CA GLY A 308 12.52 37.02 -28.76
C GLY A 308 11.23 36.22 -28.77
N ILE A 309 11.26 35.01 -28.31
CA ILE A 309 10.07 34.11 -28.21
C ILE A 309 9.35 34.41 -26.91
N ASN A 310 8.03 34.56 -26.97
CA ASN A 310 7.19 34.73 -25.79
C ASN A 310 6.97 33.35 -25.10
N VAL A 311 7.46 33.22 -23.83
CA VAL A 311 7.38 31.97 -23.07
C VAL A 311 6.71 32.22 -21.73
#